data_dd48ef44bc04272f0b922cd5aaa03886
#
_entry.id   dd48ef44bc04272f0b922cd5aaa03886
#
_cell.length_a   1.000
_cell.length_b   1.000
_cell.length_c   1.000
_cell.angle_alpha   90.00
_cell.angle_beta   90.00
_cell.angle_gamma   90.00
#
_symmetry.space_group_name_H-M   'P 1'
#
loop_
_entity.id
_entity.type
_entity.pdbx_description
1 polymer ?
#
loop_
_entity_poly.entity_id
_entity_poly.type
_entity_poly.pdbx_seq_one_letter_code
_entity_poly.pdbx_strand_id
1 'polypeptide(L)'
;MKFTNKFNLPQTFVNVIHRPTYSKGKAHISATEIINSPRIVQLKKKYWDEIEQDASEMVWSLFGSAVHNILEHGIGDNHVVEERLHLEFEGWRISGAIDLQEVEPNGTITISDYKVTGAWAVMNEKDDWHRQLNIYAWMVEKVKKVPVGKLQIIAIIRDWSARDAQTKENYPNSPVATIDIPLWSFEERE
;
A
#
# COMPACT_ATOMS: atom_id res chain seq x y z
N MET A 1 -11.53 -18.90 3.45
CA MET A 1 -10.08 -19.08 3.64
C MET A 1 -9.85 -19.79 4.97
N LYS A 2 -9.00 -20.81 4.97
CA LYS A 2 -8.62 -21.58 6.19
C LYS A 2 -7.20 -21.18 6.58
N PHE A 3 -6.99 -20.96 7.87
CA PHE A 3 -5.65 -20.68 8.39
C PHE A 3 -5.08 -21.92 9.08
N THR A 4 -3.80 -22.18 8.86
CA THR A 4 -3.03 -23.24 9.53
C THR A 4 -1.91 -22.63 10.38
N ASN A 5 -1.36 -23.40 11.29
CA ASN A 5 -0.22 -23.02 12.11
C ASN A 5 0.81 -24.19 12.10
N LYS A 6 1.38 -24.43 10.91
CA LYS A 6 2.29 -25.57 10.65
C LYS A 6 3.59 -25.47 11.46
N PHE A 7 3.99 -24.27 11.84
CA PHE A 7 5.23 -24.00 12.56
C PHE A 7 5.02 -23.78 14.06
N ASN A 8 3.82 -24.04 14.60
CA ASN A 8 3.49 -23.85 16.02
C ASN A 8 3.85 -22.45 16.54
N LEU A 9 3.50 -21.40 15.75
CA LEU A 9 3.67 -20.04 16.20
C LEU A 9 2.87 -19.77 17.48
N PRO A 10 3.34 -18.88 18.36
CA PRO A 10 2.62 -18.51 19.58
C PRO A 10 1.16 -18.11 19.29
N GLN A 11 0.24 -18.53 20.14
CA GLN A 11 -1.19 -18.30 19.96
C GLN A 11 -1.54 -16.81 19.79
N THR A 12 -0.78 -15.91 20.40
CA THR A 12 -0.95 -14.46 20.26
C THR A 12 -0.78 -14.00 18.81
N PHE A 13 0.18 -14.57 18.06
CA PHE A 13 0.34 -14.30 16.62
C PHE A 13 -0.86 -14.79 15.82
N VAL A 14 -1.28 -16.03 16.06
CA VAL A 14 -2.42 -16.64 15.37
C VAL A 14 -3.69 -15.81 15.59
N ASN A 15 -3.94 -15.37 16.81
CA ASN A 15 -5.11 -14.57 17.17
C ASN A 15 -5.13 -13.21 16.47
N VAL A 16 -3.98 -12.56 16.30
CA VAL A 16 -3.89 -11.25 15.63
C VAL A 16 -4.08 -11.40 14.13
N ILE A 17 -3.50 -12.43 13.52
CA ILE A 17 -3.61 -12.70 12.08
C ILE A 17 -5.07 -12.97 11.67
N HIS A 18 -5.86 -13.57 12.52
CA HIS A 18 -7.28 -13.85 12.27
C HIS A 18 -8.19 -12.61 12.38
N ARG A 19 -7.68 -11.46 12.83
CA ARG A 19 -8.49 -10.25 12.90
C ARG A 19 -8.66 -9.64 11.51
N PRO A 20 -9.88 -9.30 11.09
CA PRO A 20 -10.07 -8.58 9.84
C PRO A 20 -9.42 -7.19 9.98
N THR A 21 -8.32 -6.97 9.27
CA THR A 21 -7.56 -5.70 9.31
C THR A 21 -8.03 -4.71 8.26
N TYR A 22 -8.74 -5.18 7.24
CA TYR A 22 -9.13 -4.36 6.10
C TYR A 22 -10.57 -4.62 5.68
N SER A 23 -11.32 -3.54 5.45
CA SER A 23 -12.62 -3.59 4.81
C SER A 23 -12.71 -2.52 3.72
N LYS A 24 -13.13 -2.88 2.53
CA LYS A 24 -13.45 -1.92 1.45
C LYS A 24 -14.84 -1.29 1.62
N GLY A 25 -15.52 -1.55 2.74
CA GLY A 25 -16.86 -1.05 3.00
C GLY A 25 -17.87 -1.56 1.95
N LYS A 26 -18.70 -0.63 1.42
CA LYS A 26 -19.70 -0.93 0.39
C LYS A 26 -19.14 -0.84 -1.05
N ALA A 27 -17.83 -0.73 -1.24
CA ALA A 27 -17.24 -0.65 -2.56
C ALA A 27 -17.29 -2.02 -3.29
N HIS A 28 -17.46 -1.98 -4.60
CA HIS A 28 -17.42 -3.17 -5.44
C HIS A 28 -16.00 -3.71 -5.57
N ILE A 29 -15.02 -2.78 -5.70
CA ILE A 29 -13.62 -3.09 -5.91
C ILE A 29 -12.73 -2.07 -5.17
N SER A 30 -11.55 -2.50 -4.71
CA SER A 30 -10.54 -1.60 -4.14
C SER A 30 -9.46 -1.25 -5.16
N ALA A 31 -8.76 -0.13 -4.96
CA ALA A 31 -7.60 0.25 -5.78
C ALA A 31 -6.57 -0.88 -5.86
N THR A 32 -6.29 -1.56 -4.73
CA THR A 32 -5.39 -2.71 -4.69
C THR A 32 -5.92 -3.95 -5.40
N GLU A 33 -7.23 -4.12 -5.54
CA GLU A 33 -7.81 -5.19 -6.37
C GLU A 33 -7.70 -4.86 -7.87
N ILE A 34 -7.77 -3.58 -8.26
CA ILE A 34 -7.66 -3.14 -9.67
C ILE A 34 -6.28 -3.44 -10.25
N ILE A 35 -5.22 -3.21 -9.48
CA ILE A 35 -3.85 -3.48 -9.95
C ILE A 35 -3.52 -4.96 -10.08
N ASN A 36 -4.31 -5.83 -9.43
CA ASN A 36 -4.14 -7.27 -9.53
C ASN A 36 -4.80 -7.82 -10.81
N SER A 37 -4.33 -8.99 -11.25
CA SER A 37 -4.98 -9.70 -12.35
C SER A 37 -6.47 -9.96 -12.04
N PRO A 38 -7.41 -9.52 -12.88
CA PRO A 38 -8.86 -9.76 -12.69
C PRO A 38 -9.19 -11.23 -12.50
N ARG A 39 -8.48 -12.11 -13.22
CA ARG A 39 -8.63 -13.56 -13.09
C ARG A 39 -8.27 -14.06 -11.68
N ILE A 40 -7.16 -13.58 -11.14
CA ILE A 40 -6.73 -13.95 -9.76
C ILE A 40 -7.75 -13.46 -8.75
N VAL A 41 -8.24 -12.22 -8.88
CA VAL A 41 -9.26 -11.65 -7.99
C VAL A 41 -10.53 -12.50 -8.01
N GLN A 42 -11.01 -12.88 -9.19
CA GLN A 42 -12.21 -13.71 -9.33
C GLN A 42 -12.00 -15.13 -8.78
N LEU A 43 -10.87 -15.77 -9.05
CA LEU A 43 -10.55 -17.09 -8.54
C LEU A 43 -10.46 -17.06 -6.99
N LYS A 44 -9.81 -16.05 -6.40
CA LYS A 44 -9.77 -15.89 -4.94
C LYS A 44 -11.16 -15.75 -4.33
N LYS A 45 -12.07 -15.00 -4.96
CA LYS A 45 -13.47 -14.88 -4.50
C LYS A 45 -14.20 -16.22 -4.60
N LYS A 46 -14.08 -16.91 -5.76
CA LYS A 46 -14.77 -18.17 -6.03
C LYS A 46 -14.35 -19.30 -5.10
N TYR A 47 -13.05 -19.41 -4.83
CA TYR A 47 -12.46 -20.50 -4.06
C TYR A 47 -12.04 -20.08 -2.64
N TRP A 48 -12.61 -18.97 -2.12
CA TRP A 48 -12.24 -18.40 -0.83
C TRP A 48 -12.17 -19.43 0.31
N ASP A 49 -13.16 -20.31 0.39
CA ASP A 49 -13.27 -21.33 1.45
C ASP A 49 -12.31 -22.51 1.26
N GLU A 50 -11.75 -22.66 0.07
CA GLU A 50 -10.79 -23.71 -0.25
C GLU A 50 -9.35 -23.24 -0.10
N ILE A 51 -9.10 -21.91 -0.08
CA ILE A 51 -7.75 -21.35 0.09
C ILE A 51 -7.27 -21.65 1.53
N GLU A 52 -6.11 -22.28 1.61
CA GLU A 52 -5.39 -22.48 2.86
C GLU A 52 -4.18 -21.55 2.90
N GLN A 53 -3.96 -20.90 4.05
CA GLN A 53 -2.82 -20.02 4.27
C GLN A 53 -2.23 -20.27 5.64
N ASP A 54 -0.91 -20.41 5.72
CA ASP A 54 -0.24 -20.62 7.00
C ASP A 54 0.00 -19.29 7.72
N ALA A 55 -0.14 -19.29 9.03
CA ALA A 55 0.05 -18.11 9.87
C ALA A 55 1.45 -17.48 9.70
N SER A 56 2.48 -18.30 9.42
CA SER A 56 3.84 -17.82 9.17
C SER A 56 3.96 -16.91 7.93
N GLU A 57 3.13 -17.11 6.92
CA GLU A 57 3.12 -16.31 5.70
C GLU A 57 2.57 -14.89 5.95
N MET A 58 1.82 -14.71 7.04
CA MET A 58 1.17 -13.43 7.39
C MET A 58 2.05 -12.51 8.25
N VAL A 59 3.19 -12.98 8.73
CA VAL A 59 4.06 -12.22 9.65
C VAL A 59 4.48 -10.87 9.05
N TRP A 60 4.85 -10.85 7.78
CA TRP A 60 5.25 -9.60 7.11
C TRP A 60 4.09 -8.64 6.86
N SER A 61 2.90 -9.17 6.59
CA SER A 61 1.68 -8.35 6.49
C SER A 61 1.32 -7.74 7.84
N LEU A 62 1.43 -8.51 8.93
CA LEU A 62 1.25 -8.01 10.30
C LEU A 62 2.24 -6.89 10.63
N PHE A 63 3.52 -7.09 10.29
CA PHE A 63 4.55 -6.07 10.49
C PHE A 63 4.27 -4.80 9.70
N GLY A 64 3.86 -4.93 8.43
CA GLY A 64 3.41 -3.79 7.64
C GLY A 64 2.27 -3.02 8.30
N SER A 65 1.22 -3.72 8.73
CA SER A 65 0.08 -3.09 9.42
C SER A 65 0.46 -2.39 10.73
N ALA A 66 1.41 -2.96 11.49
CA ALA A 66 1.91 -2.33 12.72
C ALA A 66 2.67 -1.03 12.42
N VAL A 67 3.48 -1.01 11.38
CA VAL A 67 4.22 0.20 10.94
C VAL A 67 3.26 1.29 10.49
N HIS A 68 2.26 0.97 9.63
CA HIS A 68 1.22 1.92 9.22
C HIS A 68 0.51 2.51 10.44
N ASN A 69 0.06 1.68 11.38
CA ASN A 69 -0.63 2.14 12.59
C ASN A 69 0.23 3.07 13.47
N ILE A 70 1.54 2.89 13.48
CA ILE A 70 2.44 3.80 14.21
C ILE A 70 2.60 5.12 13.44
N LEU A 71 2.81 5.06 12.12
CA LEU A 71 3.09 6.23 11.30
C LEU A 71 1.87 7.15 11.13
N GLU A 72 0.65 6.60 11.17
CA GLU A 72 -0.59 7.41 11.15
C GLU A 72 -0.70 8.41 12.32
N HIS A 73 0.09 8.22 13.39
CA HIS A 73 0.14 9.13 14.52
C HIS A 73 1.17 10.26 14.35
N GLY A 74 2.03 10.19 13.33
CA GLY A 74 3.06 11.21 13.02
C GLY A 74 2.52 12.37 12.18
N ILE A 75 1.41 12.99 12.59
CA ILE A 75 0.65 13.98 11.82
C ILE A 75 1.28 15.37 11.90
N GLY A 76 1.43 16.05 10.75
CA GLY A 76 1.69 17.49 10.65
C GLY A 76 0.41 18.27 10.31
N ASP A 77 0.45 19.59 10.42
CA ASP A 77 -0.74 20.47 10.21
C ASP A 77 -1.30 20.40 8.78
N ASN A 78 -0.46 20.05 7.80
CA ASN A 78 -0.83 19.91 6.39
C ASN A 78 -1.05 18.46 5.94
N HIS A 79 -1.10 17.51 6.87
CA HIS A 79 -1.23 16.08 6.61
C HIS A 79 -2.67 15.60 6.72
N VAL A 80 -3.06 14.74 5.78
CA VAL A 80 -4.28 13.92 5.85
C VAL A 80 -3.83 12.45 5.77
N VAL A 81 -4.07 11.68 6.82
CA VAL A 81 -3.59 10.29 6.95
C VAL A 81 -4.74 9.30 6.90
N GLU A 82 -4.47 8.09 6.38
CA GLU A 82 -5.40 6.94 6.31
C GLU A 82 -6.79 7.31 5.74
N GLU A 83 -6.82 8.28 4.84
CA GLU A 83 -8.08 8.72 4.25
C GLU A 83 -8.59 7.72 3.24
N ARG A 84 -9.83 7.26 3.47
CA ARG A 84 -10.52 6.40 2.53
C ARG A 84 -11.39 7.21 1.58
N LEU A 85 -11.06 7.17 0.31
CA LEU A 85 -11.86 7.74 -0.77
C LEU A 85 -12.76 6.69 -1.40
N HIS A 86 -13.89 7.15 -1.89
CA HIS A 86 -14.83 6.37 -2.71
C HIS A 86 -15.12 7.13 -4.00
N LEU A 87 -15.01 6.45 -5.13
CA LEU A 87 -15.28 7.00 -6.45
C LEU A 87 -16.28 6.12 -7.18
N GLU A 88 -17.32 6.74 -7.72
CA GLU A 88 -18.26 6.11 -8.66
C GLU A 88 -17.74 6.33 -10.09
N PHE A 89 -17.48 5.26 -10.82
CA PHE A 89 -17.01 5.32 -12.19
C PHE A 89 -17.61 4.16 -12.99
N GLU A 90 -18.30 4.48 -14.10
CA GLU A 90 -18.96 3.51 -14.99
C GLU A 90 -19.83 2.46 -14.26
N GLY A 91 -20.54 2.88 -13.22
CA GLY A 91 -21.39 1.98 -12.41
C GLY A 91 -20.62 1.17 -11.36
N TRP A 92 -19.30 1.35 -11.26
CA TRP A 92 -18.48 0.73 -10.23
C TRP A 92 -18.20 1.71 -9.10
N ARG A 93 -18.35 1.24 -7.86
CA ARG A 93 -17.85 1.95 -6.69
C ARG A 93 -16.49 1.42 -6.33
N ILE A 94 -15.49 2.29 -6.51
CA ILE A 94 -14.07 2.03 -6.22
C ILE A 94 -13.74 2.63 -4.86
N SER A 95 -12.95 1.92 -4.04
CA SER A 95 -12.41 2.47 -2.79
C SER A 95 -10.88 2.42 -2.79
N GLY A 96 -10.26 3.47 -2.22
CA GLY A 96 -8.83 3.52 -1.94
C GLY A 96 -8.60 4.12 -0.56
N ALA A 97 -7.74 3.51 0.25
CA ALA A 97 -7.22 4.12 1.46
C ALA A 97 -5.83 4.63 1.14
N ILE A 98 -5.60 5.91 1.38
CA ILE A 98 -4.35 6.61 1.09
C ILE A 98 -3.64 6.85 2.42
N ASP A 99 -2.43 6.34 2.54
CA ASP A 99 -1.69 6.38 3.81
C ASP A 99 -1.39 7.80 4.25
N LEU A 100 -0.87 8.63 3.34
CA LEU A 100 -0.52 10.02 3.63
C LEU A 100 -0.78 10.91 2.42
N GLN A 101 -1.42 12.03 2.63
CA GLN A 101 -1.55 13.14 1.69
C GLN A 101 -1.01 14.40 2.37
N GLU A 102 -0.11 15.11 1.72
CA GLU A 102 0.45 16.37 2.17
C GLU A 102 -0.04 17.49 1.27
N VAL A 103 -0.67 18.50 1.86
CA VAL A 103 -1.13 19.69 1.12
C VAL A 103 0.03 20.65 0.98
N GLU A 104 0.48 20.84 -0.25
CA GLU A 104 1.61 21.70 -0.58
C GLU A 104 1.21 23.18 -0.57
N PRO A 105 2.16 24.12 -0.33
CA PRO A 105 1.87 25.57 -0.34
C PRO A 105 1.31 26.09 -1.66
N ASN A 106 1.58 25.42 -2.78
CA ASN A 106 1.04 25.75 -4.11
C ASN A 106 -0.37 25.22 -4.35
N GLY A 107 -0.98 24.53 -3.36
CA GLY A 107 -2.32 23.98 -3.44
C GLY A 107 -2.41 22.61 -4.12
N THR A 108 -1.28 21.98 -4.48
CA THR A 108 -1.27 20.60 -4.97
C THR A 108 -1.19 19.60 -3.78
N ILE A 109 -1.41 18.31 -4.06
CA ILE A 109 -1.26 17.24 -3.08
C ILE A 109 -0.06 16.37 -3.47
N THR A 110 0.81 16.09 -2.49
CA THR A 110 1.78 14.99 -2.53
C THR A 110 1.13 13.76 -1.90
N ILE A 111 1.10 12.64 -2.63
CA ILE A 111 0.61 11.35 -2.12
C ILE A 111 1.79 10.47 -1.79
N SER A 112 1.84 9.97 -0.55
CA SER A 112 2.85 9.02 -0.07
C SER A 112 2.18 7.73 0.38
N ASP A 113 2.81 6.60 0.07
CA ASP A 113 2.37 5.28 0.50
C ASP A 113 3.53 4.57 1.22
N TYR A 114 3.26 4.04 2.41
CA TYR A 114 4.27 3.37 3.23
C TYR A 114 4.43 1.91 2.81
N LYS A 115 5.67 1.47 2.57
CA LYS A 115 5.96 0.08 2.23
C LYS A 115 7.03 -0.51 3.14
N VAL A 116 6.66 -1.52 3.91
CA VAL A 116 7.64 -2.36 4.61
C VAL A 116 8.13 -3.43 3.64
N THR A 117 9.37 -3.28 3.18
CA THR A 117 9.89 -4.09 2.07
C THR A 117 11.36 -4.47 2.27
N GLY A 118 11.94 -5.25 1.36
CA GLY A 118 13.38 -5.53 1.33
C GLY A 118 14.13 -4.53 0.44
N ALA A 119 15.45 -4.41 0.67
CA ALA A 119 16.33 -3.55 -0.11
C ALA A 119 16.28 -3.84 -1.61
N TRP A 120 16.11 -5.11 -1.99
CA TRP A 120 15.98 -5.50 -3.40
C TRP A 120 14.82 -4.80 -4.10
N ALA A 121 13.66 -4.66 -3.44
CA ALA A 121 12.50 -4.01 -4.04
C ALA A 121 12.66 -2.49 -4.18
N VAL A 122 13.55 -1.87 -3.39
CA VAL A 122 13.90 -0.45 -3.51
C VAL A 122 14.84 -0.24 -4.71
N MET A 123 15.78 -1.16 -4.92
CA MET A 123 16.69 -1.12 -6.07
C MET A 123 16.02 -1.52 -7.41
N ASN A 124 14.91 -2.24 -7.34
CA ASN A 124 14.17 -2.76 -8.50
C ASN A 124 12.68 -2.44 -8.30
N GLU A 125 12.31 -1.21 -8.57
CA GLU A 125 10.95 -0.70 -8.36
C GLU A 125 9.89 -1.63 -8.94
N LYS A 126 8.75 -1.71 -8.26
CA LYS A 126 7.64 -2.59 -8.66
C LYS A 126 6.59 -1.80 -9.43
N ASP A 127 6.18 -2.29 -10.59
CA ASP A 127 5.09 -1.74 -11.38
C ASP A 127 3.81 -1.52 -10.57
N ASP A 128 3.53 -2.38 -9.59
CA ASP A 128 2.35 -2.26 -8.73
C ASP A 128 2.35 -0.97 -7.90
N TRP A 129 3.51 -0.45 -7.51
CA TRP A 129 3.63 0.83 -6.82
C TRP A 129 3.20 2.00 -7.72
N HIS A 130 3.67 1.97 -8.98
CA HIS A 130 3.31 2.97 -9.98
C HIS A 130 1.80 2.97 -10.23
N ARG A 131 1.22 1.80 -10.45
CA ARG A 131 -0.22 1.64 -10.68
C ARG A 131 -1.05 2.09 -9.48
N GLN A 132 -0.69 1.64 -8.27
CA GLN A 132 -1.41 1.98 -7.04
C GLN A 132 -1.48 3.48 -6.82
N LEU A 133 -0.32 4.16 -6.85
CA LEU A 133 -0.25 5.59 -6.60
C LEU A 133 -0.94 6.41 -7.69
N ASN A 134 -0.86 6.01 -8.95
CA ASN A 134 -1.57 6.69 -10.04
C ASN A 134 -3.09 6.50 -9.96
N ILE A 135 -3.59 5.35 -9.49
CA ILE A 135 -5.02 5.19 -9.17
C ILE A 135 -5.41 6.12 -8.01
N TYR A 136 -4.59 6.24 -6.98
CA TYR A 136 -4.86 7.16 -5.87
C TYR A 136 -4.88 8.63 -6.35
N ALA A 137 -3.95 9.04 -7.21
CA ALA A 137 -3.92 10.36 -7.80
C ALA A 137 -5.22 10.65 -8.58
N TRP A 138 -5.64 9.72 -9.43
CA TRP A 138 -6.90 9.81 -10.15
C TRP A 138 -8.12 9.95 -9.23
N MET A 139 -8.17 9.15 -8.16
CA MET A 139 -9.25 9.23 -7.17
C MET A 139 -9.27 10.58 -6.44
N VAL A 140 -8.12 11.09 -6.01
CA VAL A 140 -7.99 12.39 -5.34
C VAL A 140 -8.50 13.50 -6.26
N GLU A 141 -8.03 13.54 -7.50
CA GLU A 141 -8.44 14.58 -8.46
C GLU A 141 -9.93 14.50 -8.83
N LYS A 142 -10.48 13.28 -8.97
CA LYS A 142 -11.92 13.12 -9.27
C LYS A 142 -12.81 13.47 -8.08
N VAL A 143 -12.42 13.09 -6.85
CA VAL A 143 -13.24 13.25 -5.63
C VAL A 143 -13.03 14.61 -4.98
N LYS A 144 -11.79 15.03 -4.78
CA LYS A 144 -11.45 16.28 -4.05
C LYS A 144 -11.38 17.50 -4.98
N LYS A 145 -11.23 17.29 -6.29
CA LYS A 145 -11.02 18.37 -7.29
C LYS A 145 -9.77 19.20 -7.02
N VAL A 146 -8.74 18.57 -6.46
CA VAL A 146 -7.45 19.18 -6.18
C VAL A 146 -6.37 18.44 -6.99
N PRO A 147 -5.47 19.15 -7.68
CA PRO A 147 -4.44 18.49 -8.48
C PRO A 147 -3.41 17.79 -7.60
N VAL A 148 -2.96 16.62 -8.06
CA VAL A 148 -1.83 15.90 -7.47
C VAL A 148 -0.55 16.37 -8.14
N GLY A 149 0.44 16.79 -7.35
CA GLY A 149 1.72 17.29 -7.85
C GLY A 149 2.85 16.28 -7.76
N LYS A 150 2.77 15.34 -6.82
CA LYS A 150 3.85 14.37 -6.57
C LYS A 150 3.29 13.05 -6.04
N LEU A 151 3.94 11.96 -6.46
CA LEU A 151 3.71 10.61 -5.93
C LEU A 151 5.02 10.05 -5.37
N GLN A 152 4.98 9.41 -4.22
CA GLN A 152 6.17 8.79 -3.65
C GLN A 152 5.86 7.57 -2.79
N ILE A 153 6.80 6.62 -2.78
CA ILE A 153 6.83 5.52 -1.82
C ILE A 153 7.79 5.87 -0.70
N ILE A 154 7.37 5.69 0.53
CA ILE A 154 8.23 5.74 1.71
C ILE A 154 8.52 4.29 2.12
N ALA A 155 9.68 3.79 1.71
CA ALA A 155 10.10 2.42 1.94
C ALA A 155 10.81 2.26 3.28
N ILE A 156 10.26 1.43 4.17
CA ILE A 156 10.90 0.98 5.41
C ILE A 156 11.56 -0.37 5.10
N ILE A 157 12.90 -0.40 5.09
CA ILE A 157 13.70 -1.51 4.56
C ILE A 157 14.07 -2.45 5.70
N ARG A 158 13.33 -3.57 5.79
CA ARG A 158 13.45 -4.54 6.90
C ARG A 158 14.76 -5.34 6.95
N ASP A 159 15.47 -5.42 5.83
CA ASP A 159 16.73 -6.14 5.67
C ASP A 159 17.90 -5.21 5.35
N TRP A 160 17.76 -3.91 5.66
CA TRP A 160 18.81 -2.94 5.44
C TRP A 160 20.07 -3.27 6.26
N SER A 161 21.22 -3.05 5.64
CA SER A 161 22.52 -3.32 6.23
C SER A 161 23.47 -2.14 6.04
N ALA A 162 24.02 -1.61 7.14
CA ALA A 162 25.01 -0.54 7.08
C ALA A 162 26.27 -0.94 6.30
N ARG A 163 26.66 -2.23 6.36
CA ARG A 163 27.78 -2.76 5.59
C ARG A 163 27.49 -2.72 4.09
N ASP A 164 26.30 -3.16 3.69
CA ASP A 164 25.90 -3.19 2.30
C ASP A 164 25.77 -1.77 1.72
N ALA A 165 25.30 -0.82 2.51
CA ALA A 165 25.24 0.58 2.13
C ALA A 165 26.61 1.22 1.85
N GLN A 166 27.69 0.69 2.47
CA GLN A 166 29.05 1.15 2.23
C GLN A 166 29.76 0.42 1.09
N THR A 167 29.29 -0.78 0.72
CA THR A 167 30.05 -1.68 -0.18
C THR A 167 29.35 -2.02 -1.48
N LYS A 168 28.03 -1.86 -1.55
CA LYS A 168 27.24 -2.21 -2.74
C LYS A 168 26.80 -0.95 -3.48
N GLU A 169 27.01 -0.93 -4.76
CA GLU A 169 26.50 0.11 -5.64
C GLU A 169 24.95 0.10 -5.67
N ASN A 170 24.36 1.28 -5.73
CA ASN A 170 22.89 1.47 -5.75
C ASN A 170 22.11 0.90 -4.54
N TYR A 171 22.80 0.47 -3.49
CA TYR A 171 22.12 0.05 -2.26
C TYR A 171 21.64 1.28 -1.47
N PRO A 172 20.44 1.23 -0.86
CA PRO A 172 19.89 2.36 -0.09
C PRO A 172 20.83 2.80 1.03
N ASN A 173 21.09 4.11 1.12
CA ASN A 173 22.00 4.69 2.14
C ASN A 173 21.39 4.71 3.55
N SER A 174 20.08 4.49 3.69
CA SER A 174 19.33 4.56 4.93
C SER A 174 18.31 3.40 5.00
N PRO A 175 17.95 2.95 6.22
CA PRO A 175 16.86 1.98 6.40
C PRO A 175 15.48 2.53 6.00
N VAL A 176 15.36 3.84 5.76
CA VAL A 176 14.18 4.46 5.16
C VAL A 176 14.60 5.17 3.89
N ALA A 177 13.89 4.92 2.80
CA ALA A 177 14.12 5.56 1.50
C ALA A 177 12.82 6.12 0.94
N THR A 178 12.89 7.33 0.38
CA THR A 178 11.80 7.91 -0.41
C THR A 178 12.09 7.68 -1.89
N ILE A 179 11.11 7.14 -2.60
CA ILE A 179 11.18 6.81 -4.02
C ILE A 179 10.12 7.63 -4.72
N ASP A 180 10.52 8.52 -5.63
CA ASP A 180 9.59 9.30 -6.43
C ASP A 180 8.98 8.42 -7.52
N ILE A 181 7.66 8.43 -7.63
CA ILE A 181 6.92 7.65 -8.63
C ILE A 181 6.43 8.60 -9.73
N PRO A 182 6.65 8.26 -11.01
CA PRO A 182 6.14 9.06 -12.11
C PRO A 182 4.62 9.25 -12.03
N LEU A 183 4.20 10.50 -12.09
CA LEU A 183 2.79 10.84 -12.23
C LEU A 183 2.43 10.74 -13.73
N TRP A 184 1.54 9.80 -14.04
CA TRP A 184 1.04 9.62 -15.41
C TRP A 184 0.14 10.77 -15.82
N SER A 185 -0.05 10.98 -17.11
CA SER A 185 -1.03 11.95 -17.60
C SER A 185 -2.45 11.58 -17.14
N PHE A 186 -3.35 12.56 -17.15
CA PHE A 186 -4.72 12.30 -16.71
C PHE A 186 -5.40 11.22 -17.56
N GLU A 187 -5.15 11.22 -18.87
CA GLU A 187 -5.67 10.24 -19.83
C GLU A 187 -5.13 8.83 -19.58
N GLU A 188 -3.88 8.70 -19.15
CA GLU A 188 -3.29 7.40 -18.82
C GLU A 188 -3.82 6.81 -17.51
N ARG A 189 -4.33 7.68 -16.61
CA ARG A 189 -4.87 7.26 -15.31
C ARG A 189 -6.37 6.90 -15.36
N GLU A 190 -7.10 7.41 -16.34
CA GLU A 190 -8.53 7.16 -16.54
C GLU A 190 -8.78 5.88 -17.36
#